data_4420ae209f7cb54fb10ece35cb2b0937
#
_entry.id   4420ae209f7cb54fb10ece35cb2b0937
#
_cell.length_a   1.000
_cell.length_b   1.000
_cell.length_c   1.000
_cell.angle_alpha   90.00
_cell.angle_beta   90.00
_cell.angle_gamma   90.00
#
_symmetry.space_group_name_H-M   'P 1'
#
loop_
_entity.id
_entity.type
_entity.pdbx_description
1 polymer ?
#
loop_
_entity_poly.entity_id
_entity_poly.type
_entity_poly.pdbx_seq_one_letter_code
_entity_poly.pdbx_strand_id
1 'polypeptide(L)'
;MFKLKPLAFIVLVLLGSTAVAANNSATQLQDGNNNEVTLDQRGENNKATQNQTGDNNRSAVLQDGNANVAETIQQGFNNSIDLSQTGSGNTASVYQQGGEYDDQSATVIQLGEANTLTLSQDSYHHATLYQEGNNNTYNIEQRDALTGGNLEARTVGNNNQLTVQQGSAVDAQLFQTGDDNVLVVNQGGGYMPGSVYVSQDGDQNAATVNQGGTSRDAAGFTSLSQEGNANTATIYHGSGSSSTSFAQQGNNNELSIYQGARAVRASGHSIGDDNVVDIAQSGDASSADIVQEGGGNLGRIHQEELAWNSQASIAQIGFSNEAAVSQRWSIASFRADNVATVMQNGTGNTASVIQQ
;
A
#
# COMPACT_ATOMS: atom_id res chain seq x y z
N MET A 1 -20.03 -48.98 11.91
CA MET A 1 -19.65 -48.49 10.59
C MET A 1 -18.44 -47.61 10.77
N PHE A 2 -17.24 -48.17 10.58
CA PHE A 2 -15.99 -47.44 10.81
C PHE A 2 -15.73 -46.57 9.57
N LYS A 3 -15.71 -45.24 9.74
CA LYS A 3 -15.23 -44.32 8.71
C LYS A 3 -13.69 -44.38 8.74
N LEU A 4 -13.11 -45.01 7.72
CA LEU A 4 -11.67 -44.87 7.46
C LEU A 4 -11.44 -43.41 7.02
N LYS A 5 -10.55 -42.72 7.77
CA LYS A 5 -10.01 -41.46 7.33
C LYS A 5 -9.15 -41.71 6.09
N PRO A 6 -9.22 -40.87 5.05
CA PRO A 6 -8.36 -41.05 3.89
C PRO A 6 -6.90 -40.87 4.32
N LEU A 7 -6.07 -41.79 3.86
CA LEU A 7 -4.62 -41.82 4.09
C LEU A 7 -4.04 -40.65 3.28
N ALA A 8 -3.32 -39.76 3.93
CA ALA A 8 -2.59 -38.69 3.25
C ALA A 8 -1.59 -39.28 2.27
N PHE A 9 -1.74 -39.02 0.97
CA PHE A 9 -0.77 -39.42 -0.04
C PHE A 9 0.32 -38.33 -0.10
N ILE A 10 1.53 -38.66 0.36
CA ILE A 10 2.73 -37.85 0.13
C ILE A 10 3.23 -38.22 -1.26
N VAL A 11 3.03 -37.34 -2.27
CA VAL A 11 3.65 -37.50 -3.58
C VAL A 11 4.93 -36.64 -3.60
N LEU A 12 6.07 -37.24 -3.40
CA LEU A 12 7.36 -36.63 -3.62
C LEU A 12 7.74 -36.84 -5.10
N VAL A 13 7.55 -35.81 -5.95
CA VAL A 13 8.03 -35.85 -7.33
C VAL A 13 9.37 -35.12 -7.42
N LEU A 14 10.46 -35.87 -7.39
CA LEU A 14 11.80 -35.39 -7.73
C LEU A 14 12.02 -35.53 -9.24
N LEU A 15 11.87 -34.45 -10.00
CA LEU A 15 12.34 -34.40 -11.40
C LEU A 15 13.76 -33.85 -11.41
N GLY A 16 14.74 -34.74 -11.49
CA GLY A 16 16.14 -34.35 -11.55
C GLY A 16 16.56 -33.90 -12.94
N SER A 17 17.05 -32.69 -13.07
CA SER A 17 18.03 -32.27 -14.08
C SER A 17 19.37 -32.06 -13.37
N THR A 18 20.46 -32.43 -14.04
CA THR A 18 21.82 -32.53 -13.52
C THR A 18 22.46 -31.21 -13.08
N ALA A 19 21.91 -30.56 -12.07
CA ALA A 19 22.65 -29.70 -11.17
C ALA A 19 22.77 -30.47 -9.86
N VAL A 20 23.95 -30.59 -9.31
CA VAL A 20 24.13 -31.22 -7.99
C VAL A 20 23.47 -30.27 -6.99
N ALA A 21 22.18 -30.47 -6.73
CA ALA A 21 21.46 -29.76 -5.69
C ALA A 21 21.96 -30.30 -4.35
N ALA A 22 22.85 -29.58 -3.69
CA ALA A 22 23.37 -29.97 -2.40
C ALA A 22 22.50 -29.34 -1.30
N ASN A 23 21.92 -30.19 -0.43
CA ASN A 23 21.21 -29.83 0.80
C ASN A 23 19.89 -29.03 0.63
N ASN A 24 19.21 -29.13 -0.49
CA ASN A 24 17.84 -28.59 -0.59
C ASN A 24 16.90 -29.41 0.32
N SER A 25 15.96 -28.73 0.98
CA SER A 25 15.01 -29.34 1.90
C SER A 25 13.58 -28.99 1.50
N ALA A 26 12.74 -30.00 1.39
CA ALA A 26 11.32 -29.87 1.04
C ALA A 26 10.44 -30.56 2.09
N THR A 27 9.38 -29.90 2.50
CA THR A 27 8.31 -30.47 3.33
C THR A 27 6.98 -30.13 2.69
N GLN A 28 6.17 -31.16 2.39
CA GLN A 28 4.85 -30.98 1.79
C GLN A 28 3.83 -31.79 2.60
N LEU A 29 2.76 -31.14 3.02
CA LEU A 29 1.65 -31.76 3.73
C LEU A 29 0.34 -31.33 3.08
N GLN A 30 -0.49 -32.32 2.72
CA GLN A 30 -1.82 -32.09 2.17
C GLN A 30 -2.84 -32.89 2.97
N ASP A 31 -3.90 -32.23 3.43
CA ASP A 31 -5.04 -32.84 4.13
C ASP A 31 -6.34 -32.34 3.51
N GLY A 32 -7.13 -33.22 2.92
CA GLY A 32 -8.36 -32.93 2.18
C GLY A 32 -8.35 -33.48 0.77
N ASN A 33 -9.16 -32.88 -0.12
CA ASN A 33 -9.37 -33.41 -1.48
C ASN A 33 -8.89 -32.44 -2.56
N ASN A 34 -8.38 -32.99 -3.68
CA ASN A 34 -8.00 -32.24 -4.86
C ASN A 34 -6.98 -31.09 -4.62
N ASN A 35 -6.17 -31.20 -3.58
CA ASN A 35 -5.09 -30.26 -3.35
C ASN A 35 -3.91 -30.52 -4.30
N GLU A 36 -3.29 -29.47 -4.82
CA GLU A 36 -2.16 -29.53 -5.73
C GLU A 36 -0.94 -28.82 -5.14
N VAL A 37 0.20 -29.49 -5.09
CA VAL A 37 1.48 -28.92 -4.67
C VAL A 37 2.53 -29.16 -5.74
N THR A 38 3.21 -28.10 -6.16
CA THR A 38 4.34 -28.18 -7.07
C THR A 38 5.55 -27.50 -6.45
N LEU A 39 6.71 -28.13 -6.52
CA LEU A 39 7.98 -27.58 -6.04
C LEU A 39 9.11 -27.87 -7.05
N ASP A 40 9.81 -26.79 -7.43
CA ASP A 40 11.07 -26.88 -8.18
C ASP A 40 12.16 -26.13 -7.41
N GLN A 41 13.19 -26.81 -6.97
CA GLN A 41 14.34 -26.24 -6.26
C GLN A 41 15.62 -26.49 -7.04
N ARG A 42 16.29 -25.43 -7.46
CA ARG A 42 17.58 -25.45 -8.17
C ARG A 42 18.63 -24.71 -7.34
N GLY A 43 19.87 -25.21 -7.35
CA GLY A 43 20.97 -24.66 -6.55
C GLY A 43 21.11 -25.30 -5.19
N GLU A 44 21.56 -24.58 -4.17
CA GLU A 44 22.00 -25.16 -2.92
C GLU A 44 21.27 -24.57 -1.69
N ASN A 45 21.04 -25.41 -0.66
CA ASN A 45 20.51 -25.02 0.65
C ASN A 45 19.14 -24.33 0.62
N ASN A 46 18.35 -24.47 -0.45
CA ASN A 46 17.01 -23.95 -0.50
C ASN A 46 16.07 -24.75 0.41
N LYS A 47 15.14 -24.06 1.05
CA LYS A 47 14.16 -24.70 1.94
C LYS A 47 12.74 -24.30 1.52
N ALA A 48 11.88 -25.29 1.30
CA ALA A 48 10.47 -25.06 1.05
C ALA A 48 9.58 -25.86 2.01
N THR A 49 8.55 -25.21 2.54
CA THR A 49 7.49 -25.85 3.33
C THR A 49 6.15 -25.47 2.71
N GLN A 50 5.36 -26.46 2.31
CA GLN A 50 4.05 -26.25 1.70
C GLN A 50 3.01 -27.09 2.45
N ASN A 51 2.07 -26.41 3.12
CA ASN A 51 0.99 -27.03 3.88
C ASN A 51 -0.36 -26.64 3.30
N GLN A 52 -1.20 -27.62 2.97
CA GLN A 52 -2.56 -27.41 2.50
C GLN A 52 -3.54 -28.20 3.35
N THR A 53 -4.57 -27.52 3.84
CA THR A 53 -5.65 -28.16 4.60
C THR A 53 -6.98 -27.69 4.05
N GLY A 54 -7.84 -28.61 3.65
CA GLY A 54 -9.12 -28.34 2.98
C GLY A 54 -9.12 -28.86 1.53
N ASP A 55 -9.94 -28.28 0.67
CA ASP A 55 -10.15 -28.83 -0.66
C ASP A 55 -9.79 -27.82 -1.78
N ASN A 56 -9.28 -28.35 -2.91
CA ASN A 56 -8.98 -27.60 -4.13
C ASN A 56 -7.93 -26.49 -3.97
N ASN A 57 -7.02 -26.57 -3.01
CA ASN A 57 -5.94 -25.61 -2.84
C ASN A 57 -4.79 -25.92 -3.80
N ARG A 58 -4.14 -24.87 -4.33
CA ARG A 58 -3.00 -24.98 -5.21
C ARG A 58 -1.83 -24.15 -4.67
N SER A 59 -0.66 -24.77 -4.54
CA SER A 59 0.59 -24.09 -4.16
C SER A 59 1.71 -24.48 -5.12
N ALA A 60 2.26 -23.53 -5.85
CA ALA A 60 3.43 -23.72 -6.68
C ALA A 60 4.59 -22.89 -6.14
N VAL A 61 5.75 -23.53 -5.93
CA VAL A 61 6.97 -22.87 -5.45
C VAL A 61 8.12 -23.17 -6.38
N LEU A 62 8.78 -22.12 -6.87
CA LEU A 62 10.03 -22.18 -7.59
C LEU A 62 11.12 -21.47 -6.78
N GLN A 63 12.24 -22.14 -6.52
CA GLN A 63 13.44 -21.55 -5.93
C GLN A 63 14.63 -21.83 -6.85
N ASP A 64 15.28 -20.78 -7.34
CA ASP A 64 16.47 -20.85 -8.20
C ASP A 64 17.60 -20.02 -7.58
N GLY A 65 18.61 -20.69 -7.08
CA GLY A 65 19.77 -20.07 -6.41
C GLY A 65 20.08 -20.69 -5.07
N ASN A 66 20.52 -19.90 -4.08
CA ASN A 66 21.07 -20.46 -2.86
C ASN A 66 20.35 -19.94 -1.60
N ALA A 67 20.13 -20.84 -0.65
CA ALA A 67 19.62 -20.51 0.67
C ALA A 67 18.29 -19.73 0.69
N ASN A 68 17.45 -19.85 -0.35
CA ASN A 68 16.12 -19.28 -0.36
C ASN A 68 15.18 -20.09 0.56
N VAL A 69 14.28 -19.39 1.24
CA VAL A 69 13.30 -19.99 2.16
C VAL A 69 11.89 -19.62 1.70
N ALA A 70 11.06 -20.63 1.45
CA ALA A 70 9.66 -20.48 1.10
C ALA A 70 8.78 -21.24 2.09
N GLU A 71 7.78 -20.58 2.63
CA GLU A 71 6.73 -21.19 3.43
C GLU A 71 5.36 -20.79 2.86
N THR A 72 4.55 -21.77 2.50
CA THR A 72 3.17 -21.55 2.06
C THR A 72 2.23 -22.37 2.91
N ILE A 73 1.21 -21.71 3.45
CA ILE A 73 0.17 -22.35 4.27
C ILE A 73 -1.18 -21.92 3.72
N GLN A 74 -1.97 -22.89 3.30
CA GLN A 74 -3.32 -22.67 2.80
C GLN A 74 -4.31 -23.46 3.65
N GLN A 75 -5.32 -22.78 4.17
CA GLN A 75 -6.39 -23.37 4.96
C GLN A 75 -7.75 -22.99 4.34
N GLY A 76 -8.61 -23.98 4.12
CA GLY A 76 -9.91 -23.80 3.55
C GLY A 76 -10.00 -24.27 2.09
N PHE A 77 -10.62 -23.47 1.23
CA PHE A 77 -11.02 -23.92 -0.10
C PHE A 77 -10.53 -22.99 -1.20
N ASN A 78 -10.15 -23.54 -2.36
CA ASN A 78 -9.88 -22.82 -3.60
C ASN A 78 -8.75 -21.76 -3.51
N ASN A 79 -7.86 -21.87 -2.54
CA ASN A 79 -6.74 -20.94 -2.41
C ASN A 79 -5.63 -21.23 -3.44
N SER A 80 -5.00 -20.20 -3.98
CA SER A 80 -3.91 -20.33 -4.95
C SER A 80 -2.69 -19.50 -4.57
N ILE A 81 -1.52 -20.13 -4.52
CA ILE A 81 -0.22 -19.48 -4.33
C ILE A 81 0.69 -19.84 -5.49
N ASP A 82 1.32 -18.83 -6.09
CA ASP A 82 2.41 -18.96 -7.06
C ASP A 82 3.59 -18.14 -6.56
N LEU A 83 4.63 -18.80 -6.06
CA LEU A 83 5.80 -18.18 -5.43
C LEU A 83 7.07 -18.51 -6.19
N SER A 84 7.79 -17.51 -6.64
CA SER A 84 9.08 -17.61 -7.31
C SER A 84 10.15 -16.80 -6.58
N GLN A 85 11.24 -17.46 -6.22
CA GLN A 85 12.43 -16.83 -5.63
C GLN A 85 13.65 -17.15 -6.52
N THR A 86 14.32 -16.09 -6.99
CA THR A 86 15.56 -16.21 -7.77
C THR A 86 16.66 -15.39 -7.10
N GLY A 87 17.82 -16.02 -6.85
CA GLY A 87 18.97 -15.39 -6.20
C GLY A 87 19.32 -16.04 -4.87
N SER A 88 19.70 -15.26 -3.88
CA SER A 88 20.24 -15.82 -2.63
C SER A 88 19.57 -15.28 -1.38
N GLY A 89 19.24 -16.18 -0.46
CA GLY A 89 18.77 -15.81 0.88
C GLY A 89 17.41 -15.11 0.92
N ASN A 90 16.62 -15.15 -0.15
CA ASN A 90 15.26 -14.60 -0.14
C ASN A 90 14.36 -15.43 0.77
N THR A 91 13.48 -14.76 1.50
CA THR A 91 12.53 -15.40 2.41
C THR A 91 11.11 -14.96 2.08
N ALA A 92 10.21 -15.91 1.88
CA ALA A 92 8.79 -15.64 1.71
C ALA A 92 7.93 -16.53 2.60
N SER A 93 7.00 -15.94 3.33
CA SER A 93 5.97 -16.65 4.08
C SER A 93 4.60 -16.15 3.63
N VAL A 94 3.79 -17.05 3.08
CA VAL A 94 2.46 -16.77 2.55
C VAL A 94 1.43 -17.63 3.27
N TYR A 95 0.52 -16.99 3.96
CA TYR A 95 -0.60 -17.61 4.66
C TYR A 95 -1.92 -17.18 4.01
N GLN A 96 -2.75 -18.15 3.64
CA GLN A 96 -4.10 -17.93 3.12
C GLN A 96 -5.11 -18.73 3.95
N GLN A 97 -6.17 -18.05 4.38
CA GLN A 97 -7.28 -18.67 5.09
C GLN A 97 -8.60 -18.29 4.44
N GLY A 98 -9.29 -19.23 3.83
CA GLY A 98 -10.56 -19.01 3.14
C GLY A 98 -11.69 -19.89 3.64
N GLY A 99 -12.93 -19.44 3.45
CA GLY A 99 -14.16 -20.20 3.65
C GLY A 99 -14.50 -21.09 2.45
N GLU A 100 -15.66 -21.76 2.50
CA GLU A 100 -16.08 -22.73 1.47
C GLU A 100 -16.30 -22.11 0.06
N TYR A 101 -16.57 -20.82 0.01
CA TYR A 101 -16.88 -20.11 -1.24
C TYR A 101 -15.85 -19.04 -1.60
N ASP A 102 -14.80 -18.94 -0.78
CA ASP A 102 -13.77 -17.92 -0.96
C ASP A 102 -12.70 -18.43 -1.93
N ASP A 103 -12.23 -17.54 -2.79
CA ASP A 103 -11.04 -17.75 -3.62
C ASP A 103 -10.00 -16.68 -3.29
N GLN A 104 -8.84 -17.10 -2.88
CA GLN A 104 -7.73 -16.19 -2.63
C GLN A 104 -6.59 -16.53 -3.58
N SER A 105 -5.92 -15.50 -4.03
CA SER A 105 -4.74 -15.72 -4.86
C SER A 105 -3.58 -14.85 -4.43
N ALA A 106 -2.38 -15.42 -4.45
CA ALA A 106 -1.14 -14.72 -4.25
C ALA A 106 -0.15 -15.10 -5.35
N THR A 107 0.34 -14.10 -6.07
CA THR A 107 1.49 -14.24 -6.94
C THR A 107 2.65 -13.46 -6.34
N VAL A 108 3.74 -14.15 -6.03
CA VAL A 108 4.91 -13.57 -5.36
C VAL A 108 6.16 -13.83 -6.18
N ILE A 109 6.89 -12.77 -6.49
CA ILE A 109 8.18 -12.86 -7.20
C ILE A 109 9.22 -12.08 -6.41
N GLN A 110 10.30 -12.76 -6.04
CA GLN A 110 11.49 -12.16 -5.42
C GLN A 110 12.71 -12.43 -6.29
N LEU A 111 13.37 -11.36 -6.74
CA LEU A 111 14.59 -11.42 -7.55
C LEU A 111 15.72 -10.67 -6.83
N GLY A 112 16.86 -11.32 -6.60
CA GLY A 112 18.03 -10.71 -5.97
C GLY A 112 18.40 -11.36 -4.65
N GLU A 113 18.84 -10.57 -3.68
CA GLU A 113 19.42 -11.12 -2.45
C GLU A 113 18.69 -10.63 -1.19
N ALA A 114 18.46 -11.54 -0.25
CA ALA A 114 17.95 -11.25 1.09
C ALA A 114 16.62 -10.46 1.13
N ASN A 115 15.78 -10.55 0.10
CA ASN A 115 14.45 -9.97 0.12
C ASN A 115 13.54 -10.76 1.07
N THR A 116 12.72 -10.08 1.83
CA THR A 116 11.80 -10.69 2.80
C THR A 116 10.36 -10.32 2.48
N LEU A 117 9.46 -11.30 2.51
CA LEU A 117 8.04 -11.11 2.31
C LEU A 117 7.23 -11.90 3.32
N THR A 118 6.29 -11.24 3.96
CA THR A 118 5.23 -11.88 4.74
C THR A 118 3.90 -11.42 4.21
N LEU A 119 3.03 -12.35 3.82
CA LEU A 119 1.67 -12.11 3.35
C LEU A 119 0.70 -12.95 4.16
N SER A 120 -0.31 -12.32 4.72
CA SER A 120 -1.46 -12.98 5.33
C SER A 120 -2.74 -12.51 4.65
N GLN A 121 -3.51 -13.44 4.09
CA GLN A 121 -4.77 -13.17 3.41
C GLN A 121 -5.91 -13.96 4.05
N ASP A 122 -6.98 -13.25 4.38
CA ASP A 122 -8.27 -13.82 4.70
C ASP A 122 -9.21 -13.56 3.52
N SER A 123 -10.13 -14.43 3.27
CA SER A 123 -11.29 -14.38 2.34
C SER A 123 -11.25 -13.38 1.15
N TYR A 124 -11.39 -13.86 -0.09
CA TYR A 124 -11.58 -13.09 -1.34
C TYR A 124 -10.49 -12.09 -1.74
N HIS A 125 -9.32 -12.11 -1.10
CA HIS A 125 -8.24 -11.17 -1.43
C HIS A 125 -7.31 -11.71 -2.53
N HIS A 126 -6.83 -10.79 -3.38
CA HIS A 126 -5.85 -11.08 -4.41
C HIS A 126 -4.62 -10.20 -4.24
N ALA A 127 -3.43 -10.79 -4.30
CA ALA A 127 -2.17 -10.07 -4.22
C ALA A 127 -1.22 -10.43 -5.36
N THR A 128 -0.64 -9.41 -5.99
CA THR A 128 0.46 -9.55 -6.94
C THR A 128 1.64 -8.75 -6.42
N LEU A 129 2.70 -9.44 -6.03
CA LEU A 129 3.81 -8.89 -5.26
C LEU A 129 5.13 -9.15 -5.98
N TYR A 130 5.88 -8.10 -6.26
CA TYR A 130 7.16 -8.16 -6.96
C TYR A 130 8.23 -7.38 -6.20
N GLN A 131 9.33 -8.05 -5.84
CA GLN A 131 10.53 -7.45 -5.26
C GLN A 131 11.73 -7.75 -6.15
N GLU A 132 12.45 -6.72 -6.56
CA GLU A 132 13.69 -6.81 -7.33
C GLU A 132 14.79 -5.99 -6.67
N GLY A 133 15.97 -6.57 -6.47
CA GLY A 133 17.09 -5.96 -5.77
C GLY A 133 17.39 -6.66 -4.46
N ASN A 134 17.93 -5.94 -3.48
CA ASN A 134 18.44 -6.58 -2.27
C ASN A 134 17.80 -5.99 -1.01
N ASN A 135 17.60 -6.84 0.00
CA ASN A 135 17.11 -6.46 1.33
C ASN A 135 15.76 -5.74 1.34
N ASN A 136 14.92 -5.89 0.31
CA ASN A 136 13.58 -5.32 0.32
C ASN A 136 12.67 -6.11 1.27
N THR A 137 11.79 -5.40 1.98
CA THR A 137 10.90 -6.02 2.98
C THR A 137 9.45 -5.69 2.71
N TYR A 138 8.59 -6.71 2.58
CA TYR A 138 7.15 -6.60 2.52
C TYR A 138 6.51 -7.23 3.76
N ASN A 139 5.63 -6.47 4.40
CA ASN A 139 4.75 -6.96 5.45
C ASN A 139 3.30 -6.62 5.11
N ILE A 140 2.53 -7.63 4.70
CA ILE A 140 1.21 -7.44 4.10
C ILE A 140 0.17 -8.26 4.83
N GLU A 141 -0.92 -7.59 5.19
CA GLU A 141 -2.05 -8.16 5.85
C GLU A 141 -3.34 -7.72 5.16
N GLN A 142 -4.08 -8.66 4.57
CA GLN A 142 -5.37 -8.44 3.93
C GLN A 142 -6.43 -9.21 4.71
N ARG A 143 -7.30 -8.49 5.41
CA ARG A 143 -8.26 -9.06 6.35
C ARG A 143 -9.68 -8.52 6.16
N ASP A 144 -10.64 -9.22 6.76
CA ASP A 144 -12.05 -8.82 6.87
C ASP A 144 -12.79 -8.70 5.54
N ALA A 145 -12.85 -9.77 4.77
CA ALA A 145 -13.52 -9.72 3.49
C ALA A 145 -14.97 -10.16 3.53
N LEU A 146 -15.88 -9.20 3.49
CA LEU A 146 -17.22 -9.42 2.91
C LEU A 146 -17.15 -9.39 1.38
N THR A 147 -16.21 -8.64 0.83
CA THR A 147 -15.86 -8.52 -0.58
C THR A 147 -14.38 -8.25 -0.65
N GLY A 148 -13.60 -9.07 -1.33
CA GLY A 148 -12.14 -8.97 -1.36
C GLY A 148 -11.60 -7.63 -1.86
N GLY A 149 -10.31 -7.45 -1.71
CA GLY A 149 -9.55 -6.33 -2.24
C GLY A 149 -8.37 -6.83 -3.07
N ASN A 150 -7.93 -6.01 -4.02
CA ASN A 150 -6.78 -6.29 -4.84
C ASN A 150 -5.57 -5.48 -4.36
N LEU A 151 -4.43 -6.14 -4.29
CA LEU A 151 -3.14 -5.49 -4.03
C LEU A 151 -2.18 -5.79 -5.17
N GLU A 152 -1.69 -4.73 -5.79
CA GLU A 152 -0.53 -4.80 -6.67
C GLU A 152 0.60 -4.01 -6.03
N ALA A 153 1.73 -4.67 -5.76
CA ALA A 153 2.89 -4.02 -5.19
C ALA A 153 4.16 -4.40 -5.94
N ARG A 154 4.94 -3.39 -6.33
CA ARG A 154 6.20 -3.57 -7.03
C ARG A 154 7.29 -2.70 -6.43
N THR A 155 8.40 -3.32 -6.05
CA THR A 155 9.61 -2.63 -5.60
C THR A 155 10.80 -3.01 -6.47
N VAL A 156 11.56 -2.02 -6.89
CA VAL A 156 12.83 -2.17 -7.61
C VAL A 156 13.89 -1.31 -6.94
N GLY A 157 14.96 -1.93 -6.48
CA GLY A 157 16.04 -1.27 -5.75
C GLY A 157 16.38 -1.98 -4.46
N ASN A 158 17.00 -1.30 -3.52
CA ASN A 158 17.52 -1.94 -2.32
C ASN A 158 16.94 -1.32 -1.04
N ASN A 159 16.84 -2.13 0.02
CA ASN A 159 16.43 -1.71 1.37
C ASN A 159 15.04 -1.05 1.43
N ASN A 160 14.18 -1.21 0.43
CA ASN A 160 12.85 -0.64 0.45
C ASN A 160 11.93 -1.39 1.40
N GLN A 161 11.04 -0.68 2.05
CA GLN A 161 10.09 -1.24 3.01
C GLN A 161 8.65 -0.92 2.60
N LEU A 162 7.81 -1.95 2.56
CA LEU A 162 6.39 -1.83 2.30
C LEU A 162 5.60 -2.52 3.42
N THR A 163 4.71 -1.77 4.05
CA THR A 163 3.75 -2.31 5.02
C THR A 163 2.34 -1.99 4.55
N VAL A 164 1.49 -3.00 4.43
CA VAL A 164 0.11 -2.85 3.99
C VAL A 164 -0.83 -3.56 4.94
N GLN A 165 -1.86 -2.85 5.37
CA GLN A 165 -3.03 -3.44 6.02
C GLN A 165 -4.27 -3.07 5.20
N GLN A 166 -4.93 -4.07 4.61
CA GLN A 166 -6.14 -3.88 3.81
C GLN A 166 -7.33 -4.59 4.44
N GLY A 167 -8.45 -3.88 4.54
CA GLY A 167 -9.75 -4.44 4.83
C GLY A 167 -10.55 -4.81 3.58
N SER A 168 -11.86 -4.96 3.71
CA SER A 168 -12.77 -5.33 2.62
C SER A 168 -12.95 -4.22 1.57
N ALA A 169 -13.19 -4.61 0.31
CA ALA A 169 -13.59 -3.74 -0.80
C ALA A 169 -12.62 -2.57 -1.10
N VAL A 170 -11.34 -2.75 -0.87
CA VAL A 170 -10.34 -1.71 -1.17
C VAL A 170 -9.25 -2.26 -2.07
N ASP A 171 -8.80 -1.42 -3.00
CA ASP A 171 -7.72 -1.75 -3.92
C ASP A 171 -6.49 -0.88 -3.63
N ALA A 172 -5.29 -1.45 -3.82
CA ALA A 172 -4.05 -0.70 -3.74
C ALA A 172 -3.09 -1.03 -4.89
N GLN A 173 -2.49 0.01 -5.45
CA GLN A 173 -1.39 -0.09 -6.41
C GLN A 173 -0.21 0.72 -5.86
N LEU A 174 0.87 0.02 -5.55
CA LEU A 174 1.98 0.56 -4.77
C LEU A 174 3.31 0.29 -5.49
N PHE A 175 4.01 1.36 -5.84
CA PHE A 175 5.25 1.28 -6.60
C PHE A 175 6.38 2.01 -5.87
N GLN A 176 7.53 1.34 -5.73
CA GLN A 176 8.77 1.92 -5.20
C GLN A 176 9.91 1.62 -6.16
N THR A 177 10.60 2.65 -6.61
CA THR A 177 11.81 2.55 -7.43
C THR A 177 12.91 3.38 -6.79
N GLY A 178 14.11 2.79 -6.62
CA GLY A 178 15.23 3.40 -5.91
C GLY A 178 15.51 2.72 -4.57
N ASP A 179 16.30 3.34 -3.73
CA ASP A 179 16.80 2.74 -2.51
C ASP A 179 16.22 3.40 -1.24
N ASP A 180 16.11 2.61 -0.17
CA ASP A 180 15.72 3.08 1.17
C ASP A 180 14.33 3.75 1.24
N ASN A 181 13.41 3.48 0.30
CA ASN A 181 12.05 4.02 0.33
C ASN A 181 11.19 3.29 1.36
N VAL A 182 10.31 4.02 2.03
CA VAL A 182 9.37 3.48 3.02
C VAL A 182 7.93 3.83 2.65
N LEU A 183 7.07 2.81 2.56
CA LEU A 183 5.65 3.01 2.27
C LEU A 183 4.80 2.24 3.28
N VAL A 184 3.90 2.95 3.95
CA VAL A 184 2.92 2.37 4.87
C VAL A 184 1.52 2.72 4.38
N VAL A 185 0.69 1.71 4.15
CA VAL A 185 -0.70 1.86 3.72
C VAL A 185 -1.62 1.10 4.64
N ASN A 186 -2.53 1.83 5.30
CA ASN A 186 -3.57 1.26 6.15
C ASN A 186 -4.93 1.62 5.55
N GLN A 187 -5.61 0.67 4.96
CA GLN A 187 -6.94 0.83 4.39
C GLN A 187 -7.98 0.10 5.22
N GLY A 188 -8.82 0.84 5.92
CA GLY A 188 -10.00 0.29 6.57
C GLY A 188 -11.02 -0.15 5.53
N GLY A 189 -11.60 -1.33 5.72
CA GLY A 189 -12.63 -1.86 4.85
C GLY A 189 -14.02 -1.30 5.12
N GLY A 190 -14.88 -1.31 4.08
CA GLY A 190 -16.28 -0.91 4.14
C GLY A 190 -17.12 -1.63 3.08
N TYR A 191 -18.41 -1.32 2.97
CA TYR A 191 -19.27 -1.86 1.89
C TYR A 191 -19.02 -1.18 0.54
N MET A 192 -18.36 -0.03 0.52
CA MET A 192 -18.10 0.74 -0.69
C MET A 192 -16.62 0.75 -1.02
N PRO A 193 -16.25 0.64 -2.29
CA PRO A 193 -14.85 0.55 -2.70
C PRO A 193 -14.08 1.85 -2.40
N GLY A 194 -12.81 1.68 -2.07
CA GLY A 194 -11.82 2.74 -1.98
C GLY A 194 -10.55 2.31 -2.71
N SER A 195 -9.68 3.26 -3.02
CA SER A 195 -8.42 2.94 -3.65
C SER A 195 -7.27 3.82 -3.22
N VAL A 196 -6.08 3.22 -3.19
CA VAL A 196 -4.81 3.89 -2.96
C VAL A 196 -3.88 3.61 -4.14
N TYR A 197 -3.39 4.68 -4.75
CA TYR A 197 -2.28 4.65 -5.68
C TYR A 197 -1.12 5.44 -5.08
N VAL A 198 0.04 4.80 -4.91
CA VAL A 198 1.27 5.47 -4.48
C VAL A 198 2.43 5.08 -5.39
N SER A 199 3.17 6.06 -5.87
CA SER A 199 4.41 5.87 -6.60
C SER A 199 5.52 6.68 -5.93
N GLN A 200 6.62 6.00 -5.57
CA GLN A 200 7.86 6.60 -5.09
C GLN A 200 8.97 6.29 -6.10
N ASP A 201 9.59 7.32 -6.66
CA ASP A 201 10.70 7.21 -7.62
C ASP A 201 11.87 8.06 -7.14
N GLY A 202 12.99 7.42 -6.80
CA GLY A 202 14.16 8.00 -6.17
C GLY A 202 14.44 7.36 -4.81
N ASP A 203 15.28 7.98 -4.01
CA ASP A 203 15.80 7.39 -2.79
C ASP A 203 15.23 8.03 -1.52
N GLN A 204 15.07 7.22 -0.45
CA GLN A 204 14.71 7.69 0.88
C GLN A 204 13.34 8.41 0.95
N ASN A 205 12.45 8.19 0.00
CA ASN A 205 11.10 8.72 0.08
C ASN A 205 10.29 7.96 1.13
N ALA A 206 9.46 8.68 1.88
CA ALA A 206 8.61 8.08 2.89
C ALA A 206 7.15 8.51 2.71
N ALA A 207 6.23 7.55 2.68
CA ALA A 207 4.81 7.85 2.65
C ALA A 207 4.02 7.00 3.64
N THR A 208 3.06 7.64 4.29
CA THR A 208 2.06 6.97 5.14
C THR A 208 0.67 7.38 4.69
N VAL A 209 -0.14 6.41 4.28
CA VAL A 209 -1.53 6.60 3.88
C VAL A 209 -2.44 5.83 4.82
N ASN A 210 -3.29 6.54 5.55
CA ASN A 210 -4.29 5.97 6.41
C ASN A 210 -5.68 6.33 5.88
N GLN A 211 -6.39 5.35 5.33
CA GLN A 211 -7.78 5.50 4.91
C GLN A 211 -8.71 4.77 5.88
N GLY A 212 -9.42 5.53 6.71
CA GLY A 212 -10.49 5.00 7.52
C GLY A 212 -11.75 4.80 6.65
N GLY A 213 -12.38 3.62 6.74
CA GLY A 213 -13.70 3.36 6.19
C GLY A 213 -14.69 3.12 7.31
N THR A 214 -15.90 3.68 7.21
CA THR A 214 -17.02 3.22 8.04
C THR A 214 -17.85 2.23 7.24
N SER A 215 -18.56 1.33 7.90
CA SER A 215 -19.39 0.30 7.26
C SER A 215 -20.46 0.81 6.30
N ARG A 216 -20.60 2.12 6.09
CA ARG A 216 -21.62 2.74 5.21
C ARG A 216 -21.08 3.75 4.19
N ASP A 217 -19.85 4.22 4.36
CA ASP A 217 -19.26 5.22 3.48
C ASP A 217 -18.18 4.55 2.62
N ALA A 218 -17.95 5.06 1.41
CA ALA A 218 -16.83 4.65 0.58
C ALA A 218 -15.51 4.90 1.34
N ALA A 219 -14.59 3.96 1.32
CA ALA A 219 -13.21 4.25 1.69
C ALA A 219 -12.66 5.25 0.66
N GLY A 220 -11.98 6.29 1.06
CA GLY A 220 -11.56 7.37 0.19
C GLY A 220 -10.73 6.97 -1.05
N PHE A 221 -10.35 7.95 -1.84
CA PHE A 221 -9.43 7.78 -2.97
C PHE A 221 -8.14 8.55 -2.68
N THR A 222 -6.99 7.89 -2.78
CA THR A 222 -5.66 8.53 -2.67
C THR A 222 -4.82 8.27 -3.91
N SER A 223 -4.27 9.33 -4.49
CA SER A 223 -3.22 9.28 -5.51
C SER A 223 -2.05 10.13 -5.04
N LEU A 224 -0.91 9.51 -4.78
CA LEU A 224 0.32 10.17 -4.37
C LEU A 224 1.46 9.78 -5.30
N SER A 225 2.20 10.77 -5.77
CA SER A 225 3.46 10.57 -6.48
C SER A 225 4.58 11.33 -5.77
N GLN A 226 5.69 10.65 -5.50
CA GLN A 226 6.93 11.26 -5.01
C GLN A 226 8.04 10.94 -6.01
N GLU A 227 8.64 11.97 -6.60
CA GLU A 227 9.76 11.89 -7.53
C GLU A 227 10.94 12.69 -6.98
N GLY A 228 12.10 12.07 -6.85
CA GLY A 228 13.29 12.65 -6.22
C GLY A 228 13.59 12.01 -4.87
N ASN A 229 14.32 12.71 -3.99
CA ASN A 229 14.85 12.08 -2.80
C ASN A 229 14.32 12.68 -1.50
N ALA A 230 14.21 11.84 -0.47
CA ALA A 230 13.85 12.23 0.88
C ALA A 230 12.53 13.02 1.00
N ASN A 231 11.60 12.84 0.06
CA ASN A 231 10.27 13.43 0.18
C ASN A 231 9.44 12.66 1.20
N THR A 232 8.66 13.38 2.01
CA THR A 232 7.81 12.77 3.02
C THR A 232 6.34 13.12 2.78
N ALA A 233 5.44 12.15 3.00
CA ALA A 233 4.01 12.36 2.89
C ALA A 233 3.24 11.62 3.97
N THR A 234 2.31 12.32 4.62
CA THR A 234 1.34 11.72 5.53
C THR A 234 -0.07 12.11 5.10
N ILE A 235 -0.89 11.13 4.76
CA ILE A 235 -2.26 11.32 4.31
C ILE A 235 -3.19 10.54 5.23
N TYR A 236 -4.18 11.22 5.80
CA TYR A 236 -5.20 10.63 6.65
C TYR A 236 -6.61 10.97 6.16
N HIS A 237 -7.41 9.95 5.86
CA HIS A 237 -8.83 10.04 5.60
C HIS A 237 -9.62 9.42 6.76
N GLY A 238 -10.26 10.24 7.56
CA GLY A 238 -11.03 9.79 8.74
C GLY A 238 -12.45 9.35 8.43
N SER A 239 -13.01 9.76 7.29
CA SER A 239 -14.34 9.41 6.85
C SER A 239 -14.40 9.17 5.34
N GLY A 240 -15.45 8.48 4.90
CA GLY A 240 -15.59 8.05 3.52
C GLY A 240 -15.84 9.18 2.52
N SER A 241 -15.64 8.85 1.24
CA SER A 241 -15.82 9.74 0.07
C SER A 241 -14.85 10.92 0.00
N SER A 242 -13.76 10.90 0.76
CA SER A 242 -12.70 11.90 0.66
C SER A 242 -11.72 11.56 -0.46
N SER A 243 -11.11 12.55 -1.07
CA SER A 243 -10.13 12.32 -2.13
C SER A 243 -8.89 13.17 -1.98
N THR A 244 -7.73 12.55 -2.17
CA THR A 244 -6.45 13.22 -2.26
C THR A 244 -5.78 12.92 -3.60
N SER A 245 -5.25 13.96 -4.26
CA SER A 245 -4.38 13.82 -5.42
C SER A 245 -3.23 14.80 -5.29
N PHE A 246 -2.03 14.31 -5.02
CA PHE A 246 -0.86 15.14 -4.79
C PHE A 246 0.40 14.59 -5.42
N ALA A 247 1.28 15.49 -5.91
CA ALA A 247 2.59 15.15 -6.42
C ALA A 247 3.69 15.97 -5.74
N GLN A 248 4.78 15.32 -5.35
CA GLN A 248 6.02 15.95 -4.89
C GLN A 248 7.12 15.63 -5.90
N GLN A 249 7.77 16.64 -6.44
CA GLN A 249 8.89 16.50 -7.36
C GLN A 249 10.06 17.36 -6.88
N GLY A 250 11.20 16.73 -6.63
CA GLY A 250 12.39 17.34 -6.05
C GLY A 250 12.79 16.67 -4.75
N ASN A 251 13.48 17.37 -3.87
CA ASN A 251 14.03 16.76 -2.67
C ASN A 251 13.50 17.40 -1.38
N ASN A 252 13.41 16.60 -0.32
CA ASN A 252 13.02 17.04 1.03
C ASN A 252 11.65 17.74 1.09
N ASN A 253 10.72 17.49 0.17
CA ASN A 253 9.40 18.07 0.26
C ASN A 253 8.57 17.34 1.33
N GLU A 254 7.79 18.08 2.09
CA GLU A 254 6.93 17.55 3.15
C GLU A 254 5.45 17.81 2.83
N LEU A 255 4.64 16.74 2.91
CA LEU A 255 3.19 16.77 2.71
C LEU A 255 2.47 16.23 3.93
N SER A 256 1.56 17.00 4.47
CA SER A 256 0.62 16.58 5.51
C SER A 256 -0.82 16.88 5.06
N ILE A 257 -1.65 15.85 4.95
CA ILE A 257 -3.07 15.99 4.61
C ILE A 257 -3.91 15.25 5.64
N TYR A 258 -4.77 15.98 6.32
CA TYR A 258 -5.79 15.45 7.23
C TYR A 258 -7.18 15.76 6.69
N GLN A 259 -7.96 14.73 6.39
CA GLN A 259 -9.35 14.82 5.96
C GLN A 259 -10.25 14.10 6.94
N GLY A 260 -10.80 14.84 7.89
CA GLY A 260 -11.70 14.30 8.94
C GLY A 260 -13.18 14.30 8.56
N ALA A 261 -13.55 14.99 7.48
CA ALA A 261 -14.92 15.23 7.05
C ALA A 261 -15.30 14.44 5.79
N ARG A 262 -16.59 14.49 5.40
CA ARG A 262 -17.11 13.78 4.23
C ARG A 262 -17.00 14.61 2.96
N ALA A 263 -16.79 13.91 1.84
CA ALA A 263 -16.76 14.50 0.49
C ALA A 263 -15.76 15.64 0.35
N VAL A 264 -14.67 15.62 1.09
CA VAL A 264 -13.60 16.62 1.00
C VAL A 264 -12.57 16.25 -0.05
N ARG A 265 -11.98 17.26 -0.66
CA ARG A 265 -10.96 17.09 -1.68
C ARG A 265 -9.72 17.90 -1.35
N ALA A 266 -8.56 17.23 -1.38
CA ALA A 266 -7.25 17.87 -1.34
C ALA A 266 -6.50 17.58 -2.64
N SER A 267 -5.93 18.61 -3.25
CA SER A 267 -5.15 18.47 -4.49
C SER A 267 -3.97 19.41 -4.51
N GLY A 268 -3.01 19.14 -5.40
CA GLY A 268 -1.91 20.05 -5.65
C GLY A 268 -0.61 19.36 -6.03
N HIS A 269 0.44 20.15 -6.03
CA HIS A 269 1.80 19.65 -6.21
C HIS A 269 2.82 20.58 -5.56
N SER A 270 3.98 19.99 -5.25
CA SER A 270 5.20 20.70 -4.87
C SER A 270 6.32 20.34 -5.85
N ILE A 271 6.85 21.34 -6.56
CA ILE A 271 7.95 21.18 -7.49
C ILE A 271 9.14 22.01 -6.98
N GLY A 272 10.27 21.35 -6.79
CA GLY A 272 11.50 21.91 -6.23
C GLY A 272 11.80 21.34 -4.85
N ASP A 273 12.67 21.97 -4.10
CA ASP A 273 13.21 21.41 -2.88
C ASP A 273 12.66 22.10 -1.61
N ASP A 274 12.60 21.36 -0.51
CA ASP A 274 12.28 21.87 0.82
C ASP A 274 10.90 22.55 0.93
N ASN A 275 9.94 22.23 0.06
CA ASN A 275 8.58 22.77 0.13
C ASN A 275 7.74 22.01 1.17
N VAL A 276 6.91 22.75 1.91
CA VAL A 276 6.03 22.19 2.95
C VAL A 276 4.57 22.50 2.64
N VAL A 277 3.75 21.47 2.64
CA VAL A 277 2.30 21.53 2.46
C VAL A 277 1.59 20.94 3.67
N ASP A 278 0.66 21.70 4.25
CA ASP A 278 -0.18 21.26 5.35
C ASP A 278 -1.66 21.59 5.05
N ILE A 279 -2.48 20.55 4.87
CA ILE A 279 -3.91 20.67 4.59
C ILE A 279 -4.70 19.95 5.66
N ALA A 280 -5.55 20.66 6.38
CA ALA A 280 -6.46 20.10 7.34
C ALA A 280 -7.92 20.47 7.00
N GLN A 281 -8.74 19.46 6.69
CA GLN A 281 -10.13 19.61 6.31
C GLN A 281 -11.03 18.83 7.27
N SER A 282 -11.79 19.56 8.07
CA SER A 282 -12.80 19.02 8.97
C SER A 282 -14.23 19.47 8.62
N GLY A 283 -14.40 20.34 7.62
CA GLY A 283 -15.68 20.79 7.10
C GLY A 283 -16.13 19.97 5.88
N ASP A 284 -17.37 19.51 5.87
CA ASP A 284 -17.92 18.69 4.79
C ASP A 284 -17.94 19.39 3.43
N ALA A 285 -17.77 18.62 2.35
CA ALA A 285 -17.82 19.07 0.97
C ALA A 285 -16.82 20.20 0.61
N SER A 286 -15.75 20.34 1.40
CA SER A 286 -14.75 21.39 1.22
C SER A 286 -13.63 20.95 0.27
N SER A 287 -13.01 21.91 -0.39
CA SER A 287 -11.86 21.66 -1.27
C SER A 287 -10.66 22.53 -0.90
N ALA A 288 -9.48 21.92 -0.96
CA ALA A 288 -8.19 22.57 -0.76
C ALA A 288 -7.25 22.26 -1.93
N ASP A 289 -6.58 23.28 -2.44
CA ASP A 289 -5.60 23.14 -3.51
C ASP A 289 -4.34 23.91 -3.18
N ILE A 290 -3.17 23.26 -3.23
CA ILE A 290 -1.87 23.92 -2.99
C ILE A 290 -0.93 23.59 -4.13
N VAL A 291 -0.43 24.63 -4.77
CA VAL A 291 0.59 24.57 -5.82
C VAL A 291 1.83 25.32 -5.36
N GLN A 292 2.96 24.64 -5.31
CA GLN A 292 4.25 25.21 -4.98
C GLN A 292 5.27 24.92 -6.08
N GLU A 293 5.89 25.97 -6.61
CA GLU A 293 6.98 25.88 -7.57
C GLU A 293 8.17 26.69 -7.07
N GLY A 294 9.33 26.04 -6.92
CA GLY A 294 10.54 26.64 -6.35
C GLY A 294 10.95 25.97 -5.05
N GLY A 295 11.56 26.69 -4.10
CA GLY A 295 12.12 26.03 -2.92
C GLY A 295 11.78 26.71 -1.59
N GLY A 296 11.65 25.90 -0.54
CA GLY A 296 11.40 26.37 0.81
C GLY A 296 10.06 27.09 0.99
N ASN A 297 9.07 26.83 0.14
CA ASN A 297 7.75 27.46 0.27
C ASN A 297 6.92 26.69 1.31
N LEU A 298 6.10 27.43 2.07
CA LEU A 298 5.20 26.88 3.07
C LEU A 298 3.75 27.28 2.76
N GLY A 299 2.91 26.28 2.49
CA GLY A 299 1.49 26.45 2.24
C GLY A 299 0.65 25.73 3.29
N ARG A 300 -0.28 26.44 3.94
CA ARG A 300 -1.21 25.88 4.92
C ARG A 300 -2.66 26.21 4.60
N ILE A 301 -3.51 25.19 4.58
CA ILE A 301 -4.97 25.37 4.47
C ILE A 301 -5.63 24.62 5.62
N HIS A 302 -6.41 25.36 6.41
CA HIS A 302 -7.18 24.82 7.50
C HIS A 302 -8.66 25.20 7.35
N GLN A 303 -9.51 24.17 7.09
CA GLN A 303 -10.97 24.30 6.97
C GLN A 303 -11.64 23.59 8.14
N GLU A 304 -12.24 24.35 9.05
CA GLU A 304 -12.82 23.84 10.30
C GLU A 304 -14.16 23.11 10.09
N GLU A 305 -14.59 22.35 11.10
CA GLU A 305 -15.71 21.40 11.08
C GLU A 305 -17.03 21.94 10.52
N LEU A 306 -17.31 23.20 10.67
CA LEU A 306 -18.55 23.83 10.19
C LEU A 306 -18.37 24.68 8.92
N ALA A 307 -17.20 24.64 8.32
CA ALA A 307 -16.91 25.33 7.05
C ALA A 307 -17.38 24.49 5.84
N TRP A 308 -18.68 24.38 5.63
CA TRP A 308 -19.29 23.62 4.52
C TRP A 308 -19.04 24.26 3.16
N ASN A 309 -18.81 23.45 2.11
CA ASN A 309 -18.54 23.90 0.73
C ASN A 309 -17.42 24.94 0.61
N SER A 310 -16.54 25.01 1.60
CA SER A 310 -15.46 25.99 1.59
C SER A 310 -14.39 25.61 0.57
N GLN A 311 -13.86 26.60 -0.12
CA GLN A 311 -12.81 26.43 -1.13
C GLN A 311 -11.60 27.27 -0.74
N ALA A 312 -10.43 26.67 -0.72
CA ALA A 312 -9.18 27.35 -0.47
C ALA A 312 -8.14 26.96 -1.52
N SER A 313 -7.44 27.95 -2.07
CA SER A 313 -6.36 27.72 -3.01
C SER A 313 -5.15 28.58 -2.65
N ILE A 314 -3.97 27.98 -2.69
CA ILE A 314 -2.68 28.63 -2.52
C ILE A 314 -1.79 28.30 -3.72
N ALA A 315 -1.25 29.34 -4.37
CA ALA A 315 -0.25 29.21 -5.41
C ALA A 315 1.00 30.01 -5.01
N GLN A 316 2.14 29.34 -4.88
CA GLN A 316 3.43 29.94 -4.53
C GLN A 316 4.46 29.64 -5.61
N ILE A 317 5.02 30.68 -6.21
CA ILE A 317 6.07 30.57 -7.22
C ILE A 317 7.28 31.35 -6.73
N GLY A 318 8.43 30.68 -6.61
CA GLY A 318 9.69 31.28 -6.14
C GLY A 318 10.16 30.65 -4.85
N PHE A 319 10.77 31.43 -3.96
CA PHE A 319 11.48 30.87 -2.81
C PHE A 319 11.02 31.43 -1.48
N SER A 320 10.96 30.57 -0.47
CA SER A 320 10.71 30.94 0.92
C SER A 320 9.42 31.78 1.10
N ASN A 321 8.40 31.54 0.32
CA ASN A 321 7.10 32.17 0.49
C ASN A 321 6.29 31.41 1.55
N GLU A 322 5.53 32.13 2.35
CA GLU A 322 4.63 31.57 3.36
C GLU A 322 3.19 32.02 3.12
N ALA A 323 2.27 31.07 3.00
CA ALA A 323 0.84 31.34 2.85
C ALA A 323 0.02 30.50 3.82
N ALA A 324 -0.97 31.13 4.45
CA ALA A 324 -1.92 30.45 5.31
C ALA A 324 -3.35 30.89 5.01
N VAL A 325 -4.26 29.92 4.85
CA VAL A 325 -5.71 30.13 4.73
C VAL A 325 -6.39 29.39 5.87
N SER A 326 -7.19 30.11 6.66
CA SER A 326 -8.03 29.54 7.71
C SER A 326 -9.49 29.93 7.45
N GLN A 327 -10.32 28.92 7.24
CA GLN A 327 -11.76 29.10 7.04
C GLN A 327 -12.51 28.48 8.21
N ARG A 328 -13.26 29.32 8.92
CA ARG A 328 -13.97 28.98 10.14
C ARG A 328 -15.46 29.25 9.98
N TRP A 329 -16.23 28.64 10.85
CA TRP A 329 -17.67 28.92 10.92
C TRP A 329 -17.97 30.18 11.74
N SER A 330 -18.95 30.95 11.28
CA SER A 330 -19.54 32.05 12.06
C SER A 330 -20.97 31.71 12.47
N ILE A 331 -21.33 32.01 13.72
CA ILE A 331 -22.68 31.84 14.29
C ILE A 331 -23.77 32.58 13.48
N ALA A 332 -23.38 33.50 12.62
CA ALA A 332 -24.31 34.35 11.86
C ALA A 332 -24.80 33.74 10.54
N SER A 333 -24.19 32.66 10.03
CA SER A 333 -24.59 32.05 8.76
C SER A 333 -24.61 30.53 8.85
N PHE A 334 -25.76 29.90 8.59
CA PHE A 334 -25.95 28.45 8.58
C PHE A 334 -25.29 27.74 7.37
N ARG A 335 -24.68 28.47 6.45
CA ARG A 335 -23.87 28.01 5.31
C ARG A 335 -22.87 29.10 4.96
N ALA A 336 -21.62 28.83 5.08
CA ALA A 336 -20.57 29.73 4.60
C ALA A 336 -19.87 29.04 3.42
N ASP A 337 -20.25 29.39 2.19
CA ASP A 337 -19.49 29.07 0.98
C ASP A 337 -18.26 30.00 0.95
N ASN A 338 -17.28 29.77 1.82
CA ASN A 338 -16.08 30.58 1.90
C ASN A 338 -15.15 30.26 0.72
N VAL A 339 -14.69 31.25 0.02
CA VAL A 339 -13.69 31.09 -1.05
C VAL A 339 -12.48 31.95 -0.73
N ALA A 340 -11.31 31.32 -0.64
CA ALA A 340 -10.04 32.01 -0.43
C ALA A 340 -9.04 31.63 -1.51
N THR A 341 -8.36 32.60 -2.09
CA THR A 341 -7.27 32.38 -3.02
C THR A 341 -6.08 33.24 -2.62
N VAL A 342 -4.91 32.61 -2.49
CA VAL A 342 -3.64 33.29 -2.24
C VAL A 342 -2.69 32.97 -3.40
N MET A 343 -2.14 34.01 -4.00
CA MET A 343 -1.11 33.89 -5.03
C MET A 343 0.14 34.67 -4.60
N GLN A 344 1.27 34.02 -4.56
CA GLN A 344 2.57 34.64 -4.23
C GLN A 344 3.56 34.33 -5.34
N ASN A 345 4.22 35.35 -5.85
CA ASN A 345 5.29 35.23 -6.82
C ASN A 345 6.51 36.04 -6.34
N GLY A 346 7.67 35.40 -6.26
CA GLY A 346 8.91 36.01 -5.80
C GLY A 346 9.50 35.31 -4.57
N THR A 347 10.14 36.06 -3.72
CA THR A 347 10.89 35.50 -2.59
C THR A 347 10.47 36.14 -1.27
N GLY A 348 10.27 35.31 -0.23
CA GLY A 348 10.02 35.75 1.13
C GLY A 348 8.68 36.45 1.34
N ASN A 349 7.68 36.21 0.51
CA ASN A 349 6.36 36.80 0.68
C ASN A 349 5.59 36.06 1.78
N THR A 350 4.84 36.80 2.59
CA THR A 350 3.96 36.23 3.61
C THR A 350 2.52 36.68 3.38
N ALA A 351 1.55 35.75 3.38
CA ALA A 351 0.15 36.03 3.29
C ALA A 351 -0.66 35.21 4.28
N SER A 352 -1.67 35.83 4.88
CA SER A 352 -2.61 35.13 5.76
C SER A 352 -4.04 35.57 5.46
N VAL A 353 -4.94 34.63 5.23
CA VAL A 353 -6.36 34.85 5.01
C VAL A 353 -7.16 34.13 6.09
N ILE A 354 -7.99 34.84 6.82
CA ILE A 354 -8.90 34.29 7.82
C ILE A 354 -10.32 34.69 7.42
N GLN A 355 -11.18 33.70 7.22
CA GLN A 355 -12.61 33.88 6.93
C GLN A 355 -13.43 33.23 8.05
N GLN A 356 -14.44 33.97 8.55
CA GLN A 356 -15.29 33.56 9.65
C GLN A 356 -16.76 33.71 9.29
#